data_2ffb4eb164477fde93f4495154191cbf
#
_entry.id   2ffb4eb164477fde93f4495154191cbf
#
_cell.length_a   1.000
_cell.length_b   1.000
_cell.length_c   1.000
_cell.angle_alpha   90.00
_cell.angle_beta   90.00
_cell.angle_gamma   90.00
#
_symmetry.space_group_name_H-M   'P 1'
#
loop_
_entity.id
_entity.type
_entity.pdbx_description
1 polymer ?
#
loop_
_entity_poly.entity_id
_entity_poly.type
_entity_poly.pdbx_seq_one_letter_code
_entity_poly.pdbx_strand_id
1 'polypeptide(L)'
;KKQIMLVGGRFSGFLAEYLAAHLRLLRPGISVVGHDELSRATAVADANRQTVLVVFDYRRYTVWAEHLAQTVQAQGATVCLMTDVWLSPIARTSSVVLPCPVESPSPFDSITAATAVVESLIAAVTEQLGEHGKRRVALAEGILRDA
;
A
#
# COMPACT_ATOMS: atom_id res chain seq x y z
N LYS A 1 -8.83 6.61 9.20
CA LYS A 1 -8.13 5.44 9.73
C LYS A 1 -6.82 5.87 10.40
N LYS A 2 -6.42 5.17 11.48
CA LYS A 2 -5.20 5.51 12.24
C LYS A 2 -3.96 4.80 11.70
N GLN A 3 -4.11 3.60 11.16
CA GLN A 3 -3.03 2.76 10.68
C GLN A 3 -3.19 2.43 9.20
N ILE A 4 -2.12 2.50 8.44
CA ILE A 4 -2.03 2.04 7.05
C ILE A 4 -0.90 1.03 6.97
N MET A 5 -1.25 -0.19 6.61
CA MET A 5 -0.32 -1.27 6.31
C MET A 5 -0.24 -1.42 4.81
N LEU A 6 0.95 -1.57 4.27
CA LEU A 6 1.16 -1.76 2.84
C LEU A 6 1.87 -3.10 2.62
N VAL A 7 1.49 -3.78 1.56
CA VAL A 7 2.11 -5.07 1.20
C VAL A 7 2.14 -5.23 -0.31
N GLY A 8 3.20 -5.81 -0.82
CA GLY A 8 3.35 -6.15 -2.24
C GLY A 8 4.08 -7.46 -2.43
N GLY A 9 4.05 -8.00 -3.64
CA GLY A 9 4.78 -9.18 -4.03
C GLY A 9 6.27 -8.89 -4.30
N ARG A 10 6.95 -9.85 -4.94
CA ARG A 10 8.38 -9.75 -5.25
C ARG A 10 8.78 -8.46 -5.97
N PHE A 11 8.02 -8.07 -7.00
CA PHE A 11 8.29 -6.88 -7.80
C PHE A 11 7.42 -5.69 -7.39
N SER A 12 6.17 -5.92 -7.02
CA SER A 12 5.25 -4.86 -6.59
C SER A 12 5.52 -4.35 -5.17
N GLY A 13 6.36 -5.02 -4.40
CA GLY A 13 6.83 -4.55 -3.10
C GLY A 13 7.52 -3.19 -3.17
N PHE A 14 8.17 -2.85 -4.29
CA PHE A 14 8.74 -1.53 -4.51
C PHE A 14 7.68 -0.42 -4.48
N LEU A 15 6.48 -0.69 -5.00
CA LEU A 15 5.36 0.27 -4.97
C LEU A 15 4.85 0.46 -3.54
N ALA A 16 4.80 -0.60 -2.75
CA ALA A 16 4.42 -0.52 -1.34
C ALA A 16 5.42 0.33 -0.53
N GLU A 17 6.72 0.11 -0.72
CA GLU A 17 7.77 0.90 -0.07
C GLU A 17 7.77 2.36 -0.55
N TYR A 18 7.61 2.60 -1.84
CA TYR A 18 7.55 3.94 -2.41
C TYR A 18 6.38 4.75 -1.83
N LEU A 19 5.17 4.16 -1.82
CA LEU A 19 4.01 4.80 -1.21
C LEU A 19 4.21 5.01 0.29
N ALA A 20 4.73 4.00 1.01
CA ALA A 20 4.98 4.09 2.44
C ALA A 20 5.96 5.21 2.79
N ALA A 21 7.04 5.37 2.03
CA ALA A 21 8.04 6.42 2.24
C ALA A 21 7.39 7.81 2.21
N HIS A 22 6.56 8.09 1.20
CA HIS A 22 5.85 9.36 1.09
C HIS A 22 4.80 9.55 2.20
N LEU A 23 4.02 8.51 2.49
CA LEU A 23 2.99 8.60 3.52
C LEU A 23 3.58 8.80 4.92
N ARG A 24 4.77 8.24 5.22
CA ARG A 24 5.48 8.46 6.50
C ARG A 24 5.85 9.92 6.72
N LEU A 25 6.18 10.65 5.66
CA LEU A 25 6.42 12.09 5.74
C LEU A 25 5.14 12.88 6.02
N LEU A 26 4.01 12.41 5.49
CA LEU A 26 2.73 13.10 5.57
C LEU A 26 1.96 12.82 6.87
N ARG A 27 2.11 11.61 7.44
CA ARG A 27 1.35 11.18 8.63
C ARG A 27 2.01 10.03 9.39
N PRO A 28 1.70 9.84 10.69
CA PRO A 28 2.10 8.65 11.45
C PRO A 28 1.25 7.42 11.09
N GLY A 29 1.65 6.26 11.62
CA GLY A 29 0.89 5.00 11.54
C GLY A 29 1.01 4.30 10.18
N ILE A 30 2.18 4.37 9.55
CA ILE A 30 2.48 3.74 8.25
C ILE A 30 3.50 2.62 8.46
N SER A 31 3.15 1.42 8.03
CA SER A 31 4.03 0.24 8.05
C SER A 31 3.98 -0.53 6.74
N VAL A 32 5.08 -1.19 6.40
CA VAL A 32 5.13 -2.16 5.31
C VAL A 32 5.22 -3.55 5.92
N VAL A 33 4.37 -4.45 5.48
CA VAL A 33 4.34 -5.84 5.94
C VAL A 33 5.39 -6.63 5.17
N GLY A 34 6.32 -7.22 5.89
CA GLY A 34 7.35 -8.09 5.32
C GLY A 34 6.78 -9.41 4.77
N HIS A 35 7.58 -10.08 3.96
CA HIS A 35 7.20 -11.37 3.37
C HIS A 35 7.39 -12.56 4.32
N ASP A 36 8.06 -12.36 5.44
CA ASP A 36 8.24 -13.39 6.46
C ASP A 36 6.96 -13.63 7.27
N GLU A 37 6.89 -14.81 7.86
CA GLU A 37 5.71 -15.25 8.60
C GLU A 37 5.42 -14.39 9.85
N LEU A 38 6.48 -13.96 10.55
CA LEU A 38 6.33 -13.14 11.74
C LEU A 38 5.73 -11.77 11.41
N SER A 39 6.22 -11.11 10.35
CA SER A 39 5.68 -9.82 9.88
C SER A 39 4.21 -9.92 9.52
N ARG A 40 3.79 -11.01 8.88
CA ARG A 40 2.38 -11.25 8.53
C ARG A 40 1.52 -11.52 9.76
N ALA A 41 2.03 -12.33 10.70
CA ALA A 41 1.32 -12.65 11.94
C ALA A 41 1.11 -11.40 12.81
N THR A 42 2.13 -10.55 12.93
CA THR A 42 2.01 -9.27 13.67
C THR A 42 1.06 -8.30 12.99
N ALA A 43 1.08 -8.21 11.65
CA ALA A 43 0.13 -7.40 10.91
C ALA A 43 -1.33 -7.83 11.16
N VAL A 44 -1.58 -9.15 11.22
CA VAL A 44 -2.90 -9.68 11.58
C VAL A 44 -3.25 -9.33 13.03
N ALA A 45 -2.33 -9.50 13.97
CA ALA A 45 -2.58 -9.22 15.38
C ALA A 45 -2.92 -7.74 15.65
N ASP A 46 -2.30 -6.82 14.89
CA ASP A 46 -2.49 -5.37 15.02
C ASP A 46 -3.70 -4.83 14.24
N ALA A 47 -4.23 -5.61 13.29
CA ALA A 47 -5.33 -5.17 12.44
C ALA A 47 -6.63 -4.99 13.19
N ASN A 48 -7.36 -3.94 12.87
CA ASN A 48 -8.66 -3.61 13.47
C ASN A 48 -9.44 -2.64 12.58
N ARG A 49 -10.60 -2.16 13.04
CA ARG A 49 -11.47 -1.22 12.30
C ARG A 49 -10.81 0.13 11.98
N GLN A 50 -9.69 0.47 12.59
CA GLN A 50 -8.91 1.68 12.31
C GLN A 50 -7.78 1.45 11.30
N THR A 51 -7.65 0.23 10.78
CA THR A 51 -6.63 -0.19 9.82
C THR A 51 -7.12 -0.08 8.38
N VAL A 52 -6.23 0.34 7.49
CA VAL A 52 -6.31 0.14 6.04
C VAL A 52 -5.16 -0.77 5.64
N LEU A 53 -5.44 -1.82 4.91
CA LEU A 53 -4.44 -2.63 4.22
C LEU A 53 -4.43 -2.26 2.74
N VAL A 54 -3.30 -1.77 2.24
CA VAL A 54 -3.07 -1.51 0.81
C VAL A 54 -2.26 -2.66 0.25
N VAL A 55 -2.85 -3.40 -0.70
CA VAL A 55 -2.23 -4.58 -1.31
C VAL A 55 -1.87 -4.27 -2.75
N PHE A 56 -0.64 -4.55 -3.14
CA PHE A 56 -0.15 -4.51 -4.51
C PHE A 56 0.00 -5.94 -5.02
N ASP A 57 -1.01 -6.46 -5.71
CA ASP A 57 -1.05 -7.85 -6.18
C ASP A 57 -1.39 -7.92 -7.65
N TYR A 58 -0.38 -8.24 -8.45
CA TYR A 58 -0.42 -8.31 -9.91
C TYR A 58 -0.25 -9.75 -10.38
N ARG A 59 -0.31 -10.02 -11.67
CA ARG A 59 -0.18 -11.37 -12.26
C ARG A 59 0.83 -12.23 -11.51
N ARG A 60 0.56 -13.55 -11.43
CA ARG A 60 1.16 -14.51 -10.51
C ARG A 60 0.79 -14.19 -9.06
N TYR A 61 -0.50 -13.90 -8.88
CA TYR A 61 -1.11 -13.55 -7.61
C TYR A 61 -0.62 -14.43 -6.46
N THR A 62 -0.47 -13.79 -5.31
CA THR A 62 0.19 -14.40 -4.15
C THR A 62 -0.83 -14.93 -3.15
N VAL A 63 -0.90 -16.25 -2.97
CA VAL A 63 -1.88 -16.91 -2.08
C VAL A 63 -1.83 -16.37 -0.65
N TRP A 64 -0.64 -16.14 -0.11
CA TRP A 64 -0.52 -15.60 1.26
C TRP A 64 -1.05 -14.18 1.37
N ALA A 65 -0.95 -13.36 0.32
CA ALA A 65 -1.49 -12.00 0.32
C ALA A 65 -3.02 -12.01 0.32
N GLU A 66 -3.65 -12.94 -0.41
CA GLU A 66 -5.08 -13.15 -0.37
C GLU A 66 -5.53 -13.55 1.04
N HIS A 67 -4.87 -14.52 1.66
CA HIS A 67 -5.18 -14.96 3.01
C HIS A 67 -5.01 -13.83 4.04
N LEU A 68 -3.93 -13.04 3.94
CA LEU A 68 -3.72 -11.87 4.79
C LEU A 68 -4.87 -10.87 4.63
N ALA A 69 -5.24 -10.52 3.40
CA ALA A 69 -6.31 -9.57 3.12
C ALA A 69 -7.66 -10.03 3.69
N GLN A 70 -8.01 -11.30 3.51
CA GLN A 70 -9.23 -11.90 4.06
C GLN A 70 -9.23 -11.85 5.59
N THR A 71 -8.11 -12.20 6.23
CA THR A 71 -8.01 -12.26 7.68
C THR A 71 -8.15 -10.88 8.31
N VAL A 72 -7.43 -9.86 7.81
CA VAL A 72 -7.52 -8.50 8.36
C VAL A 72 -8.88 -7.86 8.05
N GLN A 73 -9.49 -8.18 6.91
CA GLN A 73 -10.83 -7.71 6.57
C GLN A 73 -11.87 -8.29 7.55
N ALA A 74 -11.75 -9.56 7.93
CA ALA A 74 -12.63 -10.17 8.94
C ALA A 74 -12.52 -9.50 10.31
N GLN A 75 -11.40 -8.86 10.63
CA GLN A 75 -11.21 -8.04 11.83
C GLN A 75 -11.72 -6.59 11.67
N GLY A 76 -12.34 -6.28 10.54
CA GLY A 76 -12.93 -4.98 10.24
C GLY A 76 -11.99 -3.98 9.58
N ALA A 77 -10.78 -4.37 9.20
CA ALA A 77 -9.91 -3.52 8.40
C ALA A 77 -10.51 -3.24 7.01
N THR A 78 -10.16 -2.10 6.45
CA THR A 78 -10.50 -1.75 5.07
C THR A 78 -9.38 -2.26 4.15
N VAL A 79 -9.72 -3.00 3.11
CA VAL A 79 -8.75 -3.48 2.11
C VAL A 79 -8.86 -2.63 0.85
N CYS A 80 -7.72 -2.08 0.40
CA CYS A 80 -7.54 -1.40 -0.86
C CYS A 80 -6.59 -2.22 -1.72
N LEU A 81 -7.01 -2.60 -2.92
CA LEU A 81 -6.23 -3.41 -3.85
C LEU A 81 -5.78 -2.59 -5.04
N MET A 82 -4.49 -2.66 -5.33
CA MET A 82 -3.90 -2.23 -6.59
C MET A 82 -3.49 -3.48 -7.37
N THR A 83 -4.00 -3.63 -8.58
CA THR A 83 -3.90 -4.88 -9.33
C THR A 83 -3.86 -4.62 -10.84
N ASP A 84 -3.73 -5.68 -11.62
CA ASP A 84 -3.85 -5.62 -13.08
C ASP A 84 -5.32 -5.69 -13.55
N VAL A 85 -5.51 -5.61 -14.86
CA VAL A 85 -6.84 -5.58 -15.48
C VAL A 85 -7.64 -6.88 -15.34
N TRP A 86 -6.99 -8.01 -15.05
CA TRP A 86 -7.65 -9.30 -14.84
C TRP A 86 -8.12 -9.49 -13.39
N LEU A 87 -7.71 -8.63 -12.50
CA LEU A 87 -8.09 -8.56 -11.08
C LEU A 87 -7.60 -9.76 -10.25
N SER A 88 -6.74 -9.49 -9.29
CA SER A 88 -6.40 -10.45 -8.24
C SER A 88 -7.65 -10.96 -7.52
N PRO A 89 -7.66 -12.21 -7.05
CA PRO A 89 -8.73 -12.75 -6.20
C PRO A 89 -9.06 -11.87 -4.97
N ILE A 90 -8.11 -11.09 -4.50
CA ILE A 90 -8.29 -10.13 -3.38
C ILE A 90 -9.37 -9.09 -3.68
N ALA A 91 -9.68 -8.83 -4.95
CA ALA A 91 -10.76 -7.92 -5.34
C ALA A 91 -12.10 -8.23 -4.68
N ARG A 92 -12.37 -9.51 -4.38
CA ARG A 92 -13.64 -9.96 -3.74
C ARG A 92 -13.80 -9.44 -2.31
N THR A 93 -12.70 -9.18 -1.62
CA THR A 93 -12.68 -8.69 -0.22
C THR A 93 -12.31 -7.22 -0.12
N SER A 94 -11.96 -6.60 -1.24
CA SER A 94 -11.50 -5.21 -1.26
C SER A 94 -12.65 -4.22 -1.29
N SER A 95 -12.56 -3.18 -0.48
CA SER A 95 -13.48 -2.02 -0.51
C SER A 95 -13.17 -1.06 -1.66
N VAL A 96 -11.92 -1.04 -2.10
CA VAL A 96 -11.42 -0.22 -3.21
C VAL A 96 -10.53 -1.09 -4.08
N VAL A 97 -10.75 -1.05 -5.40
CA VAL A 97 -9.92 -1.76 -6.38
C VAL A 97 -9.45 -0.76 -7.44
N LEU A 98 -8.15 -0.66 -7.64
CA LEU A 98 -7.51 0.22 -8.60
C LEU A 98 -6.75 -0.63 -9.63
N PRO A 99 -7.40 -1.04 -10.72
CA PRO A 99 -6.74 -1.79 -11.77
C PRO A 99 -5.92 -0.88 -12.69
N CYS A 100 -4.78 -1.38 -13.18
CA CYS A 100 -3.99 -0.72 -14.18
C CYS A 100 -3.33 -1.73 -15.13
N PRO A 101 -3.01 -1.34 -16.37
CA PRO A 101 -2.34 -2.21 -17.32
C PRO A 101 -0.91 -2.52 -16.88
N VAL A 102 -0.45 -3.71 -17.21
CA VAL A 102 0.90 -4.21 -16.92
C VAL A 102 1.65 -4.68 -18.18
N GLU A 103 1.04 -4.54 -19.34
CA GLU A 103 1.63 -4.96 -20.60
C GLU A 103 2.94 -4.24 -20.87
N SER A 104 3.90 -5.00 -21.37
CA SER A 104 5.24 -4.55 -21.70
C SER A 104 5.77 -5.33 -22.90
N PRO A 105 6.62 -4.74 -23.75
CA PRO A 105 7.29 -5.46 -24.84
C PRO A 105 8.37 -6.45 -24.32
N SER A 106 8.54 -6.58 -23.02
CA SER A 106 9.47 -7.51 -22.38
C SER A 106 8.72 -8.69 -21.73
N PRO A 107 9.42 -9.78 -21.33
CA PRO A 107 8.80 -10.88 -20.59
C PRO A 107 8.36 -10.50 -19.16
N PHE A 108 8.67 -9.29 -18.70
CA PHE A 108 8.31 -8.79 -17.39
C PHE A 108 7.13 -7.84 -17.49
N ASP A 109 6.28 -7.85 -16.48
CA ASP A 109 5.20 -6.87 -16.34
C ASP A 109 5.75 -5.47 -16.05
N SER A 110 5.14 -4.46 -16.67
CA SER A 110 5.46 -3.06 -16.38
C SER A 110 4.78 -2.58 -15.11
N ILE A 111 5.51 -1.87 -14.26
CA ILE A 111 4.96 -1.18 -13.10
C ILE A 111 4.74 0.33 -13.37
N THR A 112 4.93 0.79 -14.59
CA THR A 112 4.84 2.23 -14.94
C THR A 112 3.46 2.79 -14.65
N ALA A 113 2.40 2.13 -15.12
CA ALA A 113 1.03 2.58 -14.86
C ALA A 113 0.68 2.54 -13.36
N ALA A 114 1.12 1.49 -12.66
CA ALA A 114 0.93 1.38 -11.22
C ALA A 114 1.67 2.49 -10.45
N THR A 115 2.86 2.87 -10.89
CA THR A 115 3.61 4.00 -10.32
C THR A 115 2.85 5.31 -10.49
N ALA A 116 2.29 5.58 -11.67
CA ALA A 116 1.48 6.77 -11.91
C ALA A 116 0.24 6.83 -11.00
N VAL A 117 -0.41 5.69 -10.76
CA VAL A 117 -1.52 5.61 -9.79
C VAL A 117 -1.04 5.90 -8.37
N VAL A 118 0.10 5.35 -7.97
CA VAL A 118 0.70 5.63 -6.64
C VAL A 118 1.01 7.11 -6.47
N GLU A 119 1.61 7.76 -7.46
CA GLU A 119 1.90 9.20 -7.42
C GLU A 119 0.62 10.04 -7.34
N SER A 120 -0.42 9.64 -8.07
CA SER A 120 -1.74 10.28 -7.98
C SER A 120 -2.37 10.14 -6.59
N LEU A 121 -2.21 8.98 -5.94
CA LEU A 121 -2.65 8.77 -4.56
C LEU A 121 -1.86 9.64 -3.57
N ILE A 122 -0.54 9.75 -3.74
CA ILE A 122 0.29 10.62 -2.90
C ILE A 122 -0.18 12.07 -3.03
N ALA A 123 -0.42 12.55 -4.25
CA ALA A 123 -0.93 13.89 -4.49
C ALA A 123 -2.29 14.12 -3.82
N ALA A 124 -3.24 13.20 -4.00
CA ALA A 124 -4.58 13.28 -3.41
C ALA A 124 -4.54 13.27 -1.87
N VAL A 125 -3.72 12.40 -1.27
CA VAL A 125 -3.55 12.35 0.19
C VAL A 125 -2.89 13.64 0.72
N THR A 126 -1.91 14.17 0.00
CA THR A 126 -1.26 15.43 0.36
C THR A 126 -2.25 16.59 0.37
N GLU A 127 -3.09 16.68 -0.67
CA GLU A 127 -4.14 17.68 -0.77
C GLU A 127 -5.15 17.52 0.38
N GLN A 128 -5.61 16.31 0.64
CA GLN A 128 -6.58 15.99 1.70
C GLN A 128 -6.06 16.33 3.10
N LEU A 129 -4.78 16.15 3.36
CA LEU A 129 -4.14 16.48 4.64
C LEU A 129 -3.85 17.99 4.78
N GLY A 130 -3.78 18.71 3.68
CA GLY A 130 -3.61 20.16 3.63
C GLY A 130 -2.43 20.66 4.47
N GLU A 131 -2.63 21.71 5.24
CA GLU A 131 -1.59 22.35 6.06
C GLU A 131 -0.99 21.42 7.13
N HIS A 132 -1.76 20.45 7.62
CA HIS A 132 -1.24 19.47 8.59
C HIS A 132 -0.14 18.60 7.97
N GLY A 133 -0.38 18.08 6.79
CA GLY A 133 0.61 17.28 6.04
C GLY A 133 1.84 18.12 5.67
N LYS A 134 1.65 19.34 5.17
CA LYS A 134 2.74 20.24 4.79
C LYS A 134 3.68 20.57 5.98
N ARG A 135 3.10 20.89 7.14
CA ARG A 135 3.92 21.15 8.35
C ARG A 135 4.74 19.94 8.77
N ARG A 136 4.18 18.74 8.65
CA ARG A 136 4.90 17.51 8.99
C ARG A 136 6.06 17.25 8.02
N VAL A 137 5.87 17.43 6.72
CA VAL A 137 6.93 17.32 5.71
C VAL A 137 8.04 18.33 6.00
N ALA A 138 7.71 19.59 6.24
CA ALA A 138 8.69 20.63 6.52
C ALA A 138 9.53 20.32 7.77
N LEU A 139 8.90 19.78 8.83
CA LEU A 139 9.60 19.36 10.04
C LEU A 139 10.58 18.20 9.75
N ALA A 140 10.14 17.18 9.01
CA ALA A 140 10.97 16.04 8.67
C ALA A 140 12.16 16.42 7.78
N GLU A 141 11.93 17.28 6.78
CA GLU A 141 13.00 17.80 5.90
C GLU A 141 14.00 18.69 6.66
N GLY A 142 13.53 19.48 7.63
CA GLY A 142 14.41 20.28 8.50
C GLY A 142 15.39 19.39 9.25
N ILE A 143 14.92 18.32 9.88
CA ILE A 143 15.78 17.36 10.62
C ILE A 143 16.80 16.71 9.68
N LEU A 144 16.42 16.35 8.45
CA LEU A 144 17.31 15.71 7.49
C LEU A 144 18.40 16.65 6.94
N ARG A 145 18.17 17.98 6.94
CA ARG A 145 19.18 18.97 6.51
C ARG A 145 20.22 19.23 7.58
N ASP A 146 19.84 19.08 8.85
CA ASP A 146 20.69 19.34 10.00
C ASP A 146 21.51 18.11 10.44
N ALA A 147 21.28 16.95 9.82
CA ALA A 147 21.96 15.69 10.07
C ALA A 147 23.13 15.45 9.11
#